data_d4949183b6914d629eed79be4fec4e81
#
_entry.id   d4949183b6914d629eed79be4fec4e81
#
_cell.length_a   1.000
_cell.length_b   1.000
_cell.length_c   1.000
_cell.angle_alpha   90.00
_cell.angle_beta   90.00
_cell.angle_gamma   90.00
#
_symmetry.space_group_name_H-M   'P 1'
#
loop_
_entity.id
_entity.type
_entity.pdbx_description
1 polymer ?
#
loop_
_entity_poly.entity_id
_entity_poly.type
_entity_poly.pdbx_seq_one_letter_code
_entity_poly.pdbx_strand_id
1 'polypeptide(L)'
;MANMLERGYNGNINLKRKGTPIEFSPDMVGEFIKCARDPIYFSEKYIQIVHVDKGLIPIKLYDYQKEIVDKITNNRRVTVVTSRQAGKTTTAVAVILHYVIFNEHKTCALLANKGDAAREILDRIKIAYEALPKWLQQGVIEWNKGSVEFENGCKIIAGATSSSAIRGKSISFLYIDETAFVENWDEFFASVFPTISSGETTKMLYTSTPNGLNHFYKTCQGAKEDVNGFEYVEVPWQKVPGRGKKWREETLAAMDHDTQKFNQEFECAFLGSSGTLIEGSKLKTLVTKTPIYETTLMKVYEKPNEATFTA
;
A
#
# COMPACT_ATOMS: atom_id res chain seq x y z
N MET A 1 -17.47 -30.13 -26.59
CA MET A 1 -16.85 -29.67 -25.34
C MET A 1 -15.68 -28.67 -25.56
N ALA A 2 -14.89 -28.81 -26.63
CA ALA A 2 -13.79 -27.84 -26.93
C ALA A 2 -14.23 -26.37 -27.03
N ASN A 3 -15.40 -26.11 -27.59
CA ASN A 3 -15.93 -24.77 -27.85
C ASN A 3 -16.34 -23.96 -26.59
N MET A 4 -16.44 -24.56 -25.40
CA MET A 4 -16.77 -23.86 -24.15
C MET A 4 -15.54 -23.35 -23.40
N LEU A 5 -14.40 -24.02 -23.50
CA LEU A 5 -13.15 -23.63 -22.85
C LEU A 5 -12.51 -22.42 -23.58
N GLU A 6 -12.73 -22.32 -24.90
CA GLU A 6 -12.24 -21.18 -25.72
C GLU A 6 -12.97 -19.87 -25.44
N ARG A 7 -14.19 -19.91 -24.85
CA ARG A 7 -14.99 -18.73 -24.57
C ARG A 7 -14.57 -17.94 -23.31
N GLY A 8 -13.58 -18.43 -22.57
CA GLY A 8 -13.11 -17.80 -21.34
C GLY A 8 -14.14 -17.85 -20.19
N TYR A 9 -13.82 -17.18 -19.08
CA TYR A 9 -14.71 -17.12 -17.92
C TYR A 9 -15.92 -16.22 -18.20
N ASN A 10 -17.14 -16.77 -18.06
CA ASN A 10 -18.39 -16.07 -18.32
C ASN A 10 -18.45 -15.35 -19.69
N GLY A 11 -17.80 -15.93 -20.71
CA GLY A 11 -17.75 -15.36 -22.06
C GLY A 11 -16.69 -14.28 -22.28
N ASN A 12 -15.95 -13.89 -21.25
CA ASN A 12 -14.82 -13.00 -21.40
C ASN A 12 -13.58 -13.78 -21.86
N ILE A 13 -13.24 -13.61 -23.13
CA ILE A 13 -12.10 -14.29 -23.77
C ILE A 13 -10.75 -13.88 -23.16
N ASN A 14 -10.67 -12.76 -22.47
CA ASN A 14 -9.46 -12.30 -21.80
C ASN A 14 -9.21 -12.98 -20.45
N LEU A 15 -10.17 -13.74 -19.93
CA LEU A 15 -10.05 -14.45 -18.67
C LEU A 15 -9.94 -15.95 -18.87
N LYS A 16 -8.86 -16.56 -18.35
CA LYS A 16 -8.73 -18.03 -18.32
C LYS A 16 -9.77 -18.60 -17.36
N ARG A 17 -10.56 -19.55 -17.81
CA ARG A 17 -11.51 -20.29 -16.98
C ARG A 17 -10.77 -21.36 -16.18
N LYS A 18 -11.25 -21.67 -14.98
CA LYS A 18 -10.79 -22.81 -14.18
C LYS A 18 -10.79 -24.11 -15.02
N GLY A 19 -9.71 -24.87 -14.91
CA GLY A 19 -9.54 -26.15 -15.60
C GLY A 19 -9.22 -26.04 -17.09
N THR A 20 -8.93 -24.84 -17.62
CA THR A 20 -8.43 -24.69 -18.98
C THR A 20 -6.99 -25.18 -19.05
N PRO A 21 -6.68 -26.25 -19.81
CA PRO A 21 -5.32 -26.74 -19.92
C PRO A 21 -4.43 -25.73 -20.66
N ILE A 22 -3.19 -25.63 -20.23
CA ILE A 22 -2.14 -24.87 -20.90
C ILE A 22 -0.97 -25.80 -21.18
N GLU A 23 -0.60 -25.92 -22.44
CA GLU A 23 0.61 -26.61 -22.83
C GLU A 23 1.81 -25.69 -22.68
N PHE A 24 2.68 -25.99 -21.72
CA PHE A 24 3.88 -25.21 -21.47
C PHE A 24 5.01 -25.70 -22.36
N SER A 25 5.57 -24.82 -23.18
CA SER A 25 6.86 -25.08 -23.80
C SER A 25 8.00 -24.93 -22.78
N PRO A 26 9.20 -25.51 -23.03
CA PRO A 26 10.35 -25.32 -22.14
C PRO A 26 10.69 -23.84 -21.89
N ASP A 27 10.55 -22.99 -22.90
CA ASP A 27 10.78 -21.54 -22.78
C ASP A 27 9.76 -20.87 -21.87
N MET A 28 8.48 -21.27 -21.95
CA MET A 28 7.44 -20.78 -21.05
C MET A 28 7.68 -21.19 -19.60
N VAL A 29 8.19 -22.40 -19.36
CA VAL A 29 8.56 -22.85 -18.01
C VAL A 29 9.68 -22.00 -17.44
N GLY A 30 10.75 -21.77 -18.22
CA GLY A 30 11.87 -20.89 -17.82
C GLY A 30 11.41 -19.48 -17.50
N GLU A 31 10.56 -18.94 -18.36
CA GLU A 31 9.99 -17.60 -18.19
C GLU A 31 9.06 -17.51 -16.97
N PHE A 32 8.22 -18.53 -16.71
CA PHE A 32 7.37 -18.59 -15.52
C PHE A 32 8.21 -18.57 -14.23
N ILE A 33 9.28 -19.38 -14.17
CA ILE A 33 10.20 -19.42 -13.03
C ILE A 33 10.87 -18.06 -12.82
N LYS A 34 11.29 -17.40 -13.89
CA LYS A 34 11.90 -16.06 -13.82
C LYS A 34 10.91 -15.05 -13.28
N CYS A 35 9.68 -15.02 -13.80
CA CYS A 35 8.61 -14.16 -13.33
C CYS A 35 8.29 -14.41 -11.85
N ALA A 36 8.22 -15.66 -11.41
CA ALA A 36 7.93 -16.01 -10.02
C ALA A 36 9.01 -15.53 -9.04
N ARG A 37 10.27 -15.50 -9.46
CA ARG A 37 11.41 -15.10 -8.63
C ARG A 37 11.66 -13.58 -8.63
N ASP A 38 11.26 -12.90 -9.69
CA ASP A 38 11.53 -11.47 -9.88
C ASP A 38 10.23 -10.70 -10.14
N PRO A 39 9.60 -10.13 -9.08
CA PRO A 39 8.38 -9.35 -9.23
C PRO A 39 8.57 -8.07 -10.06
N ILE A 40 9.77 -7.49 -10.07
CA ILE A 40 10.07 -6.30 -10.88
C ILE A 40 10.08 -6.69 -12.36
N TYR A 41 10.80 -7.76 -12.71
CA TYR A 41 10.82 -8.28 -14.07
C TYR A 41 9.42 -8.64 -14.57
N PHE A 42 8.66 -9.40 -13.76
CA PHE A 42 7.27 -9.75 -14.08
C PHE A 42 6.44 -8.49 -14.36
N SER A 43 6.54 -7.50 -13.48
CA SER A 43 5.77 -6.27 -13.60
C SER A 43 6.10 -5.52 -14.89
N GLU A 44 7.38 -5.23 -15.13
CA GLU A 44 7.80 -4.43 -16.30
C GLU A 44 7.56 -5.15 -17.64
N LYS A 45 7.51 -6.48 -17.65
CA LYS A 45 7.33 -7.25 -18.87
C LYS A 45 5.85 -7.54 -19.20
N TYR A 46 5.03 -7.78 -18.19
CA TYR A 46 3.70 -8.32 -18.40
C TYR A 46 2.56 -7.45 -17.89
N ILE A 47 2.78 -6.57 -16.92
CA ILE A 47 1.70 -5.75 -16.39
C ILE A 47 1.46 -4.55 -17.29
N GLN A 48 0.18 -4.35 -17.62
CA GLN A 48 -0.30 -3.15 -18.27
C GLN A 48 -1.15 -2.33 -17.30
N ILE A 49 -1.07 -1.02 -17.44
CA ILE A 49 -1.80 -0.04 -16.61
C ILE A 49 -2.55 0.96 -17.49
N VAL A 50 -3.63 1.50 -16.98
CA VAL A 50 -4.35 2.59 -17.65
C VAL A 50 -3.66 3.91 -17.37
N HIS A 51 -3.13 4.53 -18.42
CA HIS A 51 -2.59 5.89 -18.38
C HIS A 51 -3.65 6.88 -18.86
N VAL A 52 -3.77 8.02 -18.18
CA VAL A 52 -4.83 9.02 -18.44
C VAL A 52 -4.85 9.46 -19.92
N ASP A 53 -3.68 9.70 -20.50
CA ASP A 53 -3.58 10.21 -21.88
C ASP A 53 -3.36 9.13 -22.94
N LYS A 54 -2.85 7.95 -22.57
CA LYS A 54 -2.35 6.94 -23.53
C LYS A 54 -3.16 5.64 -23.52
N GLY A 55 -4.18 5.54 -22.64
CA GLY A 55 -4.93 4.31 -22.47
C GLY A 55 -4.10 3.20 -21.82
N LEU A 56 -4.21 1.97 -22.30
CA LEU A 56 -3.53 0.82 -21.74
C LEU A 56 -2.07 0.77 -22.23
N ILE A 57 -1.11 0.85 -21.30
CA ILE A 57 0.33 0.85 -21.60
C ILE A 57 1.08 -0.12 -20.68
N PRO A 58 2.22 -0.67 -21.09
CA PRO A 58 3.10 -1.41 -20.20
C PRO A 58 3.57 -0.54 -19.04
N ILE A 59 3.62 -1.11 -17.84
CA ILE A 59 4.19 -0.42 -16.68
C ILE A 59 5.70 -0.30 -16.83
N LYS A 60 6.23 0.85 -16.44
CA LYS A 60 7.66 1.04 -16.20
C LYS A 60 7.83 1.58 -14.79
N LEU A 61 8.39 0.77 -13.92
CA LEU A 61 8.57 1.13 -12.52
C LEU A 61 9.68 2.15 -12.35
N TYR A 62 9.41 3.21 -11.61
CA TYR A 62 10.44 4.15 -11.15
C TYR A 62 11.29 3.51 -10.05
N ASP A 63 12.48 4.03 -9.80
CA ASP A 63 13.42 3.45 -8.83
C ASP A 63 12.81 3.31 -7.43
N TYR A 64 12.08 4.31 -6.95
CA TYR A 64 11.38 4.22 -5.67
C TYR A 64 10.24 3.18 -5.66
N GLN A 65 9.61 2.91 -6.80
CA GLN A 65 8.60 1.85 -6.92
C GLN A 65 9.26 0.47 -6.87
N LYS A 66 10.43 0.31 -7.50
CA LYS A 66 11.26 -0.90 -7.39
C LYS A 66 11.71 -1.13 -5.96
N GLU A 67 12.12 -0.06 -5.24
CA GLU A 67 12.44 -0.11 -3.82
C GLU A 67 11.24 -0.63 -2.98
N ILE A 68 10.03 -0.12 -3.24
CA ILE A 68 8.82 -0.57 -2.54
C ILE A 68 8.53 -2.05 -2.85
N VAL A 69 8.62 -2.47 -4.12
CA VAL A 69 8.43 -3.87 -4.53
C VAL A 69 9.43 -4.77 -3.84
N ASP A 70 10.70 -4.41 -3.83
CA ASP A 70 11.77 -5.18 -3.19
C ASP A 70 11.55 -5.29 -1.67
N LYS A 71 11.28 -4.17 -1.00
CA LYS A 71 11.04 -4.16 0.44
C LYS A 71 9.86 -5.04 0.84
N ILE A 72 8.70 -4.96 0.17
CA ILE A 72 7.54 -5.78 0.54
C ILE A 72 7.72 -7.25 0.13
N THR A 73 8.54 -7.52 -0.88
CA THR A 73 8.87 -8.90 -1.25
C THR A 73 9.72 -9.56 -0.17
N ASN A 74 10.69 -8.86 0.37
CA ASN A 74 11.67 -9.40 1.32
C ASN A 74 11.28 -9.23 2.80
N ASN A 75 10.38 -8.30 3.12
CA ASN A 75 9.98 -8.01 4.49
C ASN A 75 8.48 -8.28 4.71
N ARG A 76 8.09 -8.41 5.97
CA ARG A 76 6.70 -8.66 6.35
C ARG A 76 5.84 -7.39 6.36
N ARG A 77 6.43 -6.26 6.75
CA ARG A 77 5.70 -5.03 7.00
C ARG A 77 6.42 -3.86 6.37
N VAL A 78 5.70 -3.11 5.56
CA VAL A 78 6.24 -1.92 4.89
C VAL A 78 5.24 -0.78 5.02
N THR A 79 5.71 0.37 5.45
CA THR A 79 4.96 1.63 5.45
C THR A 79 5.58 2.62 4.48
N VAL A 80 4.74 3.20 3.62
CA VAL A 80 5.18 4.06 2.52
C VAL A 80 4.48 5.41 2.63
N VAL A 81 5.24 6.44 2.88
CA VAL A 81 4.77 7.83 2.78
C VAL A 81 5.07 8.35 1.39
N THR A 82 4.06 8.82 0.68
CA THR A 82 4.26 9.28 -0.69
C THR A 82 3.67 10.65 -0.92
N SER A 83 4.28 11.39 -1.84
CA SER A 83 3.60 12.53 -2.45
C SER A 83 2.36 12.06 -3.23
N ARG A 84 1.40 12.96 -3.38
CA ARG A 84 0.22 12.71 -4.21
C ARG A 84 0.62 12.34 -5.64
N GLN A 85 -0.12 11.40 -6.25
CA GLN A 85 0.10 10.94 -7.63
C GLN A 85 1.53 10.40 -7.90
N ALA A 86 2.17 9.80 -6.90
CA ALA A 86 3.45 9.10 -7.05
C ALA A 86 3.28 7.62 -7.45
N GLY A 87 2.10 7.18 -7.88
CA GLY A 87 1.89 5.81 -8.35
C GLY A 87 1.88 4.73 -7.27
N LYS A 88 1.59 5.09 -5.99
CA LYS A 88 1.52 4.13 -4.88
C LYS A 88 0.57 2.97 -5.15
N THR A 89 -0.64 3.26 -5.62
CA THR A 89 -1.67 2.27 -5.95
C THR A 89 -1.22 1.37 -7.10
N THR A 90 -0.57 1.94 -8.12
CA THR A 90 -0.01 1.19 -9.26
C THR A 90 1.05 0.19 -8.80
N THR A 91 1.93 0.60 -7.88
CA THR A 91 2.94 -0.28 -7.28
C THR A 91 2.28 -1.41 -6.48
N ALA A 92 1.26 -1.09 -5.66
CA ALA A 92 0.51 -2.09 -4.91
C ALA A 92 -0.20 -3.10 -5.82
N VAL A 93 -0.80 -2.65 -6.93
CA VAL A 93 -1.41 -3.53 -7.96
C VAL A 93 -0.40 -4.52 -8.48
N ALA A 94 0.81 -4.07 -8.85
CA ALA A 94 1.87 -4.92 -9.37
C ALA A 94 2.30 -6.00 -8.35
N VAL A 95 2.52 -5.59 -7.10
CA VAL A 95 2.90 -6.49 -6.00
C VAL A 95 1.82 -7.53 -5.72
N ILE A 96 0.56 -7.10 -5.59
CA ILE A 96 -0.54 -7.99 -5.24
C ILE A 96 -0.83 -8.97 -6.37
N LEU A 97 -0.77 -8.50 -7.62
CA LEU A 97 -0.97 -9.36 -8.78
C LEU A 97 0.11 -10.44 -8.86
N HIS A 98 1.38 -10.09 -8.70
CA HIS A 98 2.47 -11.05 -8.58
C HIS A 98 2.22 -12.04 -7.45
N TYR A 99 1.85 -11.54 -6.26
CA TYR A 99 1.65 -12.38 -5.08
C TYR A 99 0.57 -13.44 -5.29
N VAL A 100 -0.58 -13.10 -5.89
CA VAL A 100 -1.67 -14.07 -6.09
C VAL A 100 -1.43 -15.03 -7.25
N ILE A 101 -0.62 -14.66 -8.24
CA ILE A 101 -0.30 -15.53 -9.39
C ILE A 101 0.69 -16.62 -8.99
N PHE A 102 1.71 -16.28 -8.20
CA PHE A 102 2.84 -17.15 -7.90
C PHE A 102 2.81 -17.78 -6.50
N ASN A 103 1.71 -17.67 -5.77
CA ASN A 103 1.47 -18.36 -4.51
C ASN A 103 0.19 -19.21 -4.60
N GLU A 104 -0.03 -20.05 -3.60
CA GLU A 104 -1.21 -20.89 -3.49
C GLU A 104 -1.92 -20.64 -2.15
N HIS A 105 -3.27 -20.74 -2.18
CA HIS A 105 -4.11 -20.63 -0.97
C HIS A 105 -3.87 -19.39 -0.13
N LYS A 106 -3.62 -18.24 -0.77
CA LYS A 106 -3.40 -16.95 -0.10
C LYS A 106 -4.60 -16.02 -0.27
N THR A 107 -4.95 -15.31 0.80
CA THR A 107 -5.99 -14.27 0.76
C THR A 107 -5.35 -12.90 0.89
N CYS A 108 -5.58 -12.03 -0.10
CA CYS A 108 -5.20 -10.63 -0.09
C CYS A 108 -6.40 -9.77 0.30
N ALA A 109 -6.27 -8.91 1.28
CA ALA A 109 -7.27 -7.90 1.63
C ALA A 109 -6.80 -6.52 1.15
N LEU A 110 -7.64 -5.87 0.33
CA LEU A 110 -7.47 -4.49 -0.14
C LEU A 110 -8.41 -3.61 0.66
N LEU A 111 -7.89 -2.75 1.50
CA LEU A 111 -8.68 -1.87 2.33
C LEU A 111 -8.36 -0.40 2.00
N ALA A 112 -9.39 0.43 2.03
CA ALA A 112 -9.29 1.88 1.92
C ALA A 112 -10.32 2.53 2.84
N ASN A 113 -10.20 3.84 3.08
CA ASN A 113 -11.15 4.58 3.91
C ASN A 113 -12.61 4.48 3.41
N LYS A 114 -12.81 4.25 2.10
CA LYS A 114 -14.12 4.02 1.46
C LYS A 114 -14.09 2.73 0.64
N GLY A 115 -15.20 1.98 0.68
CA GLY A 115 -15.34 0.72 -0.08
C GLY A 115 -15.20 0.91 -1.59
N ASP A 116 -15.67 2.04 -2.13
CA ASP A 116 -15.52 2.36 -3.56
C ASP A 116 -14.05 2.53 -3.96
N ALA A 117 -13.23 3.18 -3.11
CA ALA A 117 -11.81 3.32 -3.37
C ALA A 117 -11.08 1.95 -3.37
N ALA A 118 -11.45 1.05 -2.45
CA ALA A 118 -10.91 -0.31 -2.45
C ALA A 118 -11.32 -1.10 -3.70
N ARG A 119 -12.58 -0.93 -4.16
CA ARG A 119 -13.05 -1.55 -5.40
C ARG A 119 -12.34 -1.01 -6.65
N GLU A 120 -12.04 0.29 -6.69
CA GLU A 120 -11.25 0.87 -7.78
C GLU A 120 -9.84 0.24 -7.87
N ILE A 121 -9.21 -0.04 -6.72
CA ILE A 121 -7.92 -0.75 -6.70
C ILE A 121 -8.08 -2.17 -7.27
N LEU A 122 -9.14 -2.87 -6.88
CA LEU A 122 -9.44 -4.20 -7.41
C LEU A 122 -9.71 -4.17 -8.92
N ASP A 123 -10.41 -3.17 -9.42
CA ASP A 123 -10.67 -3.00 -10.86
C ASP A 123 -9.37 -2.76 -11.65
N ARG A 124 -8.41 -2.02 -11.09
CA ARG A 124 -7.07 -1.88 -11.69
C ARG A 124 -6.32 -3.21 -11.73
N ILE A 125 -6.42 -4.03 -10.68
CA ILE A 125 -5.86 -5.39 -10.67
C ILE A 125 -6.52 -6.25 -11.75
N LYS A 126 -7.84 -6.17 -11.92
CA LYS A 126 -8.58 -6.90 -12.94
C LYS A 126 -8.13 -6.51 -14.36
N ILE A 127 -8.00 -5.23 -14.65
CA ILE A 127 -7.50 -4.74 -15.95
C ILE A 127 -6.10 -5.30 -16.22
N ALA A 128 -5.20 -5.19 -15.24
CA ALA A 128 -3.85 -5.72 -15.38
C ALA A 128 -3.83 -7.24 -15.58
N TYR A 129 -4.70 -7.98 -14.88
CA TYR A 129 -4.83 -9.43 -15.00
C TYR A 129 -5.37 -9.86 -16.37
N GLU A 130 -6.40 -9.20 -16.89
CA GLU A 130 -6.97 -9.46 -18.22
C GLU A 130 -5.97 -9.26 -19.36
N ALA A 131 -4.99 -8.38 -19.16
CA ALA A 131 -3.92 -8.10 -20.11
C ALA A 131 -2.79 -9.16 -20.10
N LEU A 132 -2.74 -10.03 -19.08
CA LEU A 132 -1.72 -11.08 -19.02
C LEU A 132 -1.92 -12.17 -20.08
N PRO A 133 -0.84 -12.73 -20.62
CA PRO A 133 -0.95 -13.91 -21.46
C PRO A 133 -1.55 -15.10 -20.69
N LYS A 134 -2.33 -15.94 -21.37
CA LYS A 134 -3.10 -17.02 -20.74
C LYS A 134 -2.26 -18.00 -19.93
N TRP A 135 -1.04 -18.24 -20.34
CA TRP A 135 -0.14 -19.15 -19.62
C TRP A 135 0.35 -18.60 -18.27
N LEU A 136 0.28 -17.27 -18.05
CA LEU A 136 0.52 -16.65 -16.74
C LEU A 136 -0.73 -16.52 -15.90
N GLN A 137 -1.92 -16.60 -16.50
CA GLN A 137 -3.17 -16.50 -15.74
C GLN A 137 -3.48 -17.78 -14.98
N GLN A 138 -3.86 -17.67 -13.72
CA GLN A 138 -4.57 -18.69 -12.99
C GLN A 138 -6.02 -18.76 -13.49
N GLY A 139 -6.67 -19.93 -13.47
CA GLY A 139 -8.07 -20.02 -13.87
C GLY A 139 -8.98 -19.26 -12.91
N VAL A 140 -9.91 -18.49 -13.45
CA VAL A 140 -10.84 -17.71 -12.64
C VAL A 140 -11.99 -18.58 -12.13
N ILE A 141 -12.28 -18.50 -10.84
CA ILE A 141 -13.42 -19.13 -10.16
C ILE A 141 -14.51 -18.08 -9.88
N GLU A 142 -14.10 -16.92 -9.36
CA GLU A 142 -15.00 -15.81 -9.02
C GLU A 142 -14.43 -14.49 -9.54
N TRP A 143 -15.29 -13.63 -10.10
CA TRP A 143 -14.91 -12.32 -10.66
C TRP A 143 -15.97 -11.28 -10.34
N ASN A 144 -16.08 -10.92 -9.07
CA ASN A 144 -17.10 -10.00 -8.57
C ASN A 144 -16.59 -8.57 -8.41
N LYS A 145 -17.49 -7.61 -8.14
CA LYS A 145 -17.11 -6.21 -7.88
C LYS A 145 -16.24 -6.02 -6.64
N GLY A 146 -16.36 -6.90 -5.65
CA GLY A 146 -15.62 -6.78 -4.38
C GLY A 146 -14.66 -7.93 -4.11
N SER A 147 -14.63 -8.96 -4.96
CA SER A 147 -13.79 -10.14 -4.75
C SER A 147 -13.42 -10.84 -6.06
N VAL A 148 -12.26 -11.49 -6.05
CA VAL A 148 -11.78 -12.35 -7.12
C VAL A 148 -11.21 -13.61 -6.48
N GLU A 149 -11.50 -14.77 -7.07
CA GLU A 149 -10.94 -16.07 -6.66
C GLU A 149 -10.36 -16.80 -7.86
N PHE A 150 -9.20 -17.43 -7.63
CA PHE A 150 -8.43 -18.14 -8.64
C PHE A 150 -8.33 -19.64 -8.34
N GLU A 151 -8.06 -20.45 -9.37
CA GLU A 151 -7.96 -21.92 -9.26
C GLU A 151 -6.82 -22.41 -8.36
N ASN A 152 -5.76 -21.60 -8.16
CA ASN A 152 -4.70 -21.87 -7.19
C ASN A 152 -5.13 -21.62 -5.72
N GLY A 153 -6.43 -21.34 -5.47
CA GLY A 153 -6.98 -21.07 -4.16
C GLY A 153 -6.68 -19.65 -3.62
N CYS A 154 -6.02 -18.80 -4.40
CA CYS A 154 -5.79 -17.42 -4.01
C CYS A 154 -7.05 -16.57 -4.19
N LYS A 155 -7.26 -15.63 -3.25
CA LYS A 155 -8.40 -14.70 -3.24
C LYS A 155 -7.93 -13.27 -3.03
N ILE A 156 -8.65 -12.34 -3.66
CA ILE A 156 -8.52 -10.91 -3.38
C ILE A 156 -9.89 -10.41 -2.93
N ILE A 157 -9.94 -9.71 -1.82
CA ILE A 157 -11.16 -9.08 -1.30
C ILE A 157 -10.93 -7.58 -1.11
N ALA A 158 -11.89 -6.77 -1.53
CA ALA A 158 -11.84 -5.32 -1.40
C ALA A 158 -12.95 -4.81 -0.47
N GLY A 159 -12.61 -3.91 0.44
CA GLY A 159 -13.57 -3.36 1.40
C GLY A 159 -13.13 -2.07 2.05
N ALA A 160 -14.05 -1.42 2.75
CA ALA A 160 -13.72 -0.27 3.58
C ALA A 160 -12.97 -0.70 4.84
N THR A 161 -12.17 0.21 5.41
CA THR A 161 -11.52 0.04 6.72
C THR A 161 -12.56 0.15 7.83
N SER A 162 -13.24 -0.97 8.11
CA SER A 162 -14.19 -1.11 9.21
C SER A 162 -13.81 -2.29 10.09
N SER A 163 -14.24 -2.28 11.35
CA SER A 163 -13.96 -3.35 12.31
C SER A 163 -14.48 -4.73 11.88
N SER A 164 -15.38 -4.79 10.90
CA SER A 164 -15.94 -6.05 10.36
C SER A 164 -15.36 -6.47 9.01
N ALA A 165 -14.56 -5.63 8.34
CA ALA A 165 -14.15 -5.81 6.95
C ALA A 165 -13.48 -7.16 6.65
N ILE A 166 -12.58 -7.59 7.54
CA ILE A 166 -11.83 -8.85 7.38
C ILE A 166 -11.91 -9.75 8.61
N ARG A 167 -12.79 -9.43 9.55
CA ARG A 167 -12.99 -10.21 10.78
C ARG A 167 -13.37 -11.66 10.45
N GLY A 168 -12.69 -12.62 11.08
CA GLY A 168 -12.93 -14.04 10.85
C GLY A 168 -12.35 -14.61 9.55
N LYS A 169 -11.58 -13.81 8.79
CA LYS A 169 -10.89 -14.27 7.58
C LYS A 169 -9.39 -14.45 7.84
N SER A 170 -8.79 -15.50 7.30
CA SER A 170 -7.34 -15.68 7.34
C SER A 170 -6.70 -14.84 6.22
N ILE A 171 -6.02 -13.77 6.58
CA ILE A 171 -5.38 -12.85 5.63
C ILE A 171 -3.89 -13.14 5.54
N SER A 172 -3.39 -13.34 4.33
CA SER A 172 -1.97 -13.56 4.05
C SER A 172 -1.25 -12.29 3.59
N PHE A 173 -2.00 -11.35 2.99
CA PHE A 173 -1.49 -10.05 2.56
C PHE A 173 -2.54 -8.97 2.85
N LEU A 174 -2.19 -7.98 3.65
CA LEU A 174 -3.02 -6.82 3.94
C LEU A 174 -2.45 -5.58 3.27
N TYR A 175 -3.21 -4.98 2.36
CA TYR A 175 -2.93 -3.67 1.81
C TYR A 175 -3.93 -2.66 2.33
N ILE A 176 -3.45 -1.56 2.89
CA ILE A 176 -4.28 -0.42 3.29
C ILE A 176 -3.82 0.81 2.50
N ASP A 177 -4.69 1.28 1.62
CA ASP A 177 -4.49 2.55 0.91
C ASP A 177 -5.04 3.72 1.73
N GLU A 178 -4.41 4.88 1.61
CA GLU A 178 -4.75 6.09 2.36
C GLU A 178 -4.83 5.83 3.88
N THR A 179 -3.84 5.10 4.42
CA THR A 179 -3.81 4.66 5.82
C THR A 179 -3.96 5.83 6.79
N ALA A 180 -3.39 7.00 6.52
CA ALA A 180 -3.50 8.19 7.36
C ALA A 180 -4.94 8.73 7.50
N PHE A 181 -5.85 8.30 6.62
CA PHE A 181 -7.25 8.74 6.60
C PHE A 181 -8.22 7.70 7.14
N VAL A 182 -7.72 6.62 7.73
CA VAL A 182 -8.56 5.61 8.38
C VAL A 182 -9.10 6.18 9.69
N GLU A 183 -10.42 6.29 9.77
CA GLU A 183 -11.12 6.70 10.98
C GLU A 183 -11.16 5.56 12.01
N ASN A 184 -11.27 5.90 13.29
CA ASN A 184 -11.34 4.93 14.40
C ASN A 184 -10.27 3.83 14.32
N TRP A 185 -9.05 4.23 14.02
CA TRP A 185 -7.92 3.33 13.80
C TRP A 185 -7.73 2.28 14.89
N ASP A 186 -7.84 2.66 16.17
CA ASP A 186 -7.57 1.77 17.29
C ASP A 186 -8.59 0.61 17.33
N GLU A 187 -9.88 0.89 17.11
CA GLU A 187 -10.92 -0.14 17.01
C GLU A 187 -10.72 -1.03 15.78
N PHE A 188 -10.48 -0.42 14.62
CA PHE A 188 -10.19 -1.13 13.39
C PHE A 188 -8.97 -2.04 13.56
N PHE A 189 -7.85 -1.52 14.03
CA PHE A 189 -6.61 -2.26 14.20
C PHE A 189 -6.75 -3.40 15.21
N ALA A 190 -7.40 -3.17 16.34
CA ALA A 190 -7.68 -4.21 17.33
C ALA A 190 -8.49 -5.39 16.76
N SER A 191 -9.41 -5.12 15.82
CA SER A 191 -10.21 -6.16 15.17
C SER A 191 -9.46 -6.91 14.07
N VAL A 192 -8.53 -6.24 13.40
CA VAL A 192 -7.79 -6.74 12.24
C VAL A 192 -6.48 -7.42 12.63
N PHE A 193 -5.80 -6.91 13.64
CA PHE A 193 -4.48 -7.38 14.06
C PHE A 193 -4.42 -8.88 14.39
N PRO A 194 -5.38 -9.48 15.12
CA PRO A 194 -5.39 -10.92 15.36
C PRO A 194 -5.41 -11.76 14.07
N THR A 195 -6.11 -11.26 13.06
CA THR A 195 -6.28 -11.94 11.76
C THR A 195 -4.96 -12.03 10.98
N ILE A 196 -4.07 -11.06 11.16
CA ILE A 196 -2.79 -10.94 10.45
C ILE A 196 -1.58 -11.34 11.30
N SER A 197 -1.72 -11.34 12.63
CA SER A 197 -0.61 -11.66 13.54
C SER A 197 -0.36 -13.15 13.69
N SER A 198 -1.37 -13.99 13.43
CA SER A 198 -1.30 -15.45 13.56
C SER A 198 -0.34 -16.12 12.57
N GLY A 199 -0.01 -15.47 11.46
CA GLY A 199 0.87 -16.03 10.43
C GLY A 199 2.28 -15.45 10.49
N GLU A 200 3.29 -16.30 10.42
CA GLU A 200 4.71 -15.87 10.39
C GLU A 200 5.10 -15.16 9.09
N THR A 201 4.41 -15.43 7.98
CA THR A 201 4.70 -14.90 6.65
C THR A 201 3.70 -13.86 6.15
N THR A 202 2.73 -13.48 6.98
CA THR A 202 1.72 -12.48 6.61
C THR A 202 2.38 -11.14 6.29
N LYS A 203 1.99 -10.56 5.17
CA LYS A 203 2.53 -9.28 4.69
C LYS A 203 1.56 -8.13 4.95
N MET A 204 2.11 -6.97 5.24
CA MET A 204 1.36 -5.73 5.45
C MET A 204 2.01 -4.60 4.66
N LEU A 205 1.24 -3.95 3.80
CA LEU A 205 1.68 -2.78 3.04
C LEU A 205 0.73 -1.62 3.34
N TYR A 206 1.25 -0.58 3.97
CA TYR A 206 0.53 0.66 4.27
C TYR A 206 1.04 1.77 3.35
N THR A 207 0.14 2.46 2.70
CA THR A 207 0.49 3.60 1.85
C THR A 207 -0.40 4.79 2.14
N SER A 208 0.16 5.99 2.21
CA SER A 208 -0.62 7.23 2.35
C SER A 208 0.20 8.47 2.02
N THR A 209 -0.49 9.59 1.75
CA THR A 209 0.03 10.92 2.03
C THR A 209 -0.08 11.20 3.53
N PRO A 210 0.71 12.11 4.11
CA PRO A 210 0.56 12.53 5.50
C PRO A 210 -0.81 13.15 5.81
N ASN A 211 -1.30 12.91 7.02
CA ASN A 211 -2.51 13.57 7.52
C ASN A 211 -2.38 13.82 9.04
N GLY A 212 -1.71 14.89 9.42
CA GLY A 212 -1.46 15.23 10.83
C GLY A 212 -0.56 14.23 11.56
N LEU A 213 -0.49 14.34 12.90
CA LEU A 213 0.33 13.49 13.77
C LEU A 213 -0.47 12.31 14.33
N ASN A 214 -1.13 11.55 13.46
CA ASN A 214 -2.04 10.46 13.80
C ASN A 214 -1.33 9.09 13.91
N HIS A 215 -2.11 8.01 13.89
CA HIS A 215 -1.62 6.63 13.93
C HIS A 215 -0.63 6.29 12.81
N PHE A 216 -0.84 6.83 11.59
CA PHE A 216 0.07 6.59 10.48
C PHE A 216 1.42 7.29 10.70
N TYR A 217 1.43 8.51 11.25
CA TYR A 217 2.63 9.17 11.70
C TYR A 217 3.39 8.33 12.73
N LYS A 218 2.68 7.82 13.76
CA LYS A 218 3.29 6.95 14.79
C LYS A 218 3.90 5.70 14.18
N THR A 219 3.21 5.07 13.24
CA THR A 219 3.73 3.90 12.51
C THR A 219 5.00 4.24 11.74
N CYS A 220 5.03 5.38 11.03
CA CYS A 220 6.20 5.82 10.29
C CYS A 220 7.39 6.18 11.20
N GLN A 221 7.15 6.81 12.34
CA GLN A 221 8.22 7.11 13.29
C GLN A 221 8.79 5.84 13.91
N GLY A 222 7.94 4.91 14.35
CA GLY A 222 8.41 3.63 14.88
C GLY A 222 9.16 2.79 13.83
N ALA A 223 8.83 2.94 12.53
CA ALA A 223 9.58 2.32 11.45
C ALA A 223 10.96 2.97 11.23
N LYS A 224 11.05 4.30 11.35
CA LYS A 224 12.33 5.03 11.27
C LYS A 224 13.26 4.70 12.44
N GLU A 225 12.69 4.45 13.61
CA GLU A 225 13.39 4.10 14.86
C GLU A 225 13.63 2.59 15.01
N ASP A 226 13.17 1.78 14.04
CA ASP A 226 13.26 0.29 14.05
C ASP A 226 12.65 -0.36 15.30
N VAL A 227 11.53 0.19 15.82
CA VAL A 227 10.90 -0.31 17.06
C VAL A 227 9.56 -1.03 16.82
N ASN A 228 9.01 -1.01 15.59
CA ASN A 228 7.70 -1.62 15.30
C ASN A 228 7.74 -2.70 14.20
N GLY A 229 8.92 -3.02 13.69
CA GLY A 229 9.14 -4.05 12.67
C GLY A 229 8.55 -3.70 11.29
N PHE A 230 8.31 -2.43 11.01
CA PHE A 230 7.99 -1.93 9.68
C PHE A 230 9.24 -1.38 9.00
N GLU A 231 9.41 -1.74 7.72
CA GLU A 231 10.31 -1.02 6.83
C GLU A 231 9.68 0.31 6.41
N TYR A 232 10.49 1.35 6.33
CA TYR A 232 10.06 2.69 5.95
C TYR A 232 10.50 3.04 4.54
N VAL A 233 9.60 3.63 3.75
CA VAL A 233 9.88 4.25 2.45
C VAL A 233 9.24 5.63 2.40
N GLU A 234 10.00 6.62 1.93
CA GLU A 234 9.52 7.98 1.74
C GLU A 234 9.74 8.44 0.30
N VAL A 235 8.66 8.91 -0.34
CA VAL A 235 8.66 9.32 -1.74
C VAL A 235 8.14 10.76 -1.86
N PRO A 236 8.96 11.77 -1.52
CA PRO A 236 8.60 13.17 -1.77
C PRO A 236 8.60 13.47 -3.27
N TRP A 237 8.00 14.59 -3.65
CA TRP A 237 7.81 14.95 -5.05
C TRP A 237 9.09 14.96 -5.90
N GLN A 238 10.24 15.27 -5.30
CA GLN A 238 11.53 15.32 -5.97
C GLN A 238 11.98 13.94 -6.53
N LYS A 239 11.51 12.85 -5.91
CA LYS A 239 11.76 11.50 -6.40
C LYS A 239 10.89 11.11 -7.59
N VAL A 240 9.82 11.87 -7.88
CA VAL A 240 8.89 11.56 -8.95
C VAL A 240 9.39 12.15 -10.27
N PRO A 241 9.67 11.35 -11.29
CA PRO A 241 10.15 11.83 -12.59
C PRO A 241 9.23 12.89 -13.20
N GLY A 242 9.86 13.91 -13.82
CA GLY A 242 9.14 15.03 -14.41
C GLY A 242 8.78 16.16 -13.44
N ARG A 243 9.00 15.98 -12.15
CA ARG A 243 8.76 17.02 -11.13
C ARG A 243 10.04 17.75 -10.79
N GLY A 244 10.22 18.95 -11.35
CA GLY A 244 11.36 19.85 -11.08
C GLY A 244 10.92 21.16 -10.42
N LYS A 245 11.81 22.15 -10.34
CA LYS A 245 11.52 23.47 -9.78
C LYS A 245 10.30 24.15 -10.41
N LYS A 246 10.23 24.12 -11.74
CA LYS A 246 9.09 24.67 -12.51
C LYS A 246 7.77 24.02 -12.09
N TRP A 247 7.74 22.68 -12.04
CA TRP A 247 6.54 21.94 -11.59
C TRP A 247 6.12 22.36 -10.16
N ARG A 248 7.10 22.52 -9.26
CA ARG A 248 6.83 22.98 -7.88
C ARG A 248 6.21 24.38 -7.85
N GLU A 249 6.77 25.31 -8.60
CA GLU A 249 6.28 26.69 -8.68
C GLU A 249 4.86 26.76 -9.25
N GLU A 250 4.60 26.05 -10.36
CA GLU A 250 3.27 25.94 -10.97
C GLU A 250 2.24 25.28 -10.05
N THR A 251 2.64 24.20 -9.38
CA THR A 251 1.75 23.51 -8.43
C THR A 251 1.44 24.35 -7.22
N LEU A 252 2.45 25.04 -6.66
CA LEU A 252 2.26 25.93 -5.52
C LEU A 252 1.37 27.12 -5.88
N ALA A 253 1.53 27.70 -7.07
CA ALA A 253 0.66 28.75 -7.58
C ALA A 253 -0.79 28.28 -7.74
N ALA A 254 -0.99 27.06 -8.27
CA ALA A 254 -2.32 26.44 -8.39
C ALA A 254 -2.97 26.10 -7.03
N MET A 255 -2.20 26.09 -5.95
CA MET A 255 -2.65 25.90 -4.57
C MET A 255 -2.72 27.21 -3.78
N ASP A 256 -2.91 28.34 -4.44
CA ASP A 256 -2.96 29.68 -3.83
C ASP A 256 -1.75 29.98 -2.93
N HIS A 257 -0.57 29.46 -3.29
CA HIS A 257 0.67 29.55 -2.53
C HIS A 257 0.60 28.97 -1.10
N ASP A 258 -0.33 28.06 -0.83
CA ASP A 258 -0.44 27.35 0.45
C ASP A 258 0.72 26.34 0.61
N THR A 259 1.80 26.84 1.20
CA THR A 259 3.03 26.04 1.45
C THR A 259 2.79 24.91 2.45
N GLN A 260 1.88 25.08 3.41
CA GLN A 260 1.59 24.02 4.39
C GLN A 260 0.91 22.84 3.69
N LYS A 261 -0.11 23.12 2.90
CA LYS A 261 -0.82 22.09 2.11
C LYS A 261 0.11 21.45 1.08
N PHE A 262 0.97 22.25 0.40
CA PHE A 262 1.98 21.70 -0.50
C PHE A 262 2.92 20.74 0.22
N ASN A 263 3.43 21.12 1.39
CA ASN A 263 4.34 20.28 2.17
C ASN A 263 3.68 18.98 2.62
N GLN A 264 2.41 19.01 3.03
CA GLN A 264 1.66 17.83 3.39
C GLN A 264 1.45 16.90 2.18
N GLU A 265 0.98 17.44 1.05
CA GLU A 265 0.58 16.64 -0.09
C GLU A 265 1.76 16.16 -0.95
N PHE A 266 2.88 16.89 -0.95
CA PHE A 266 3.98 16.63 -1.87
C PHE A 266 5.34 16.43 -1.22
N GLU A 267 5.66 17.10 -0.09
CA GLU A 267 6.95 16.94 0.62
C GLU A 267 6.93 15.82 1.67
N CYS A 268 5.87 15.03 1.74
CA CYS A 268 5.68 14.00 2.77
C CYS A 268 5.77 14.55 4.22
N ALA A 269 5.45 15.83 4.43
CA ALA A 269 5.56 16.45 5.73
C ALA A 269 4.32 16.14 6.60
N PHE A 270 4.55 15.53 7.75
CA PHE A 270 3.51 15.41 8.78
C PHE A 270 3.40 16.74 9.52
N LEU A 271 2.37 17.50 9.21
CA LEU A 271 2.07 18.77 9.86
C LEU A 271 1.08 18.53 11.01
N GLY A 272 1.24 19.22 12.11
CA GLY A 272 0.20 19.29 13.15
C GLY A 272 -1.08 19.87 12.55
N SER A 273 -2.23 19.52 13.13
CA SER A 273 -3.52 20.02 12.64
C SER A 273 -3.53 21.55 12.63
N SER A 274 -4.10 22.14 11.58
CA SER A 274 -4.27 23.59 11.44
C SER A 274 -5.14 24.24 12.54
N GLY A 275 -5.70 23.43 13.45
CA GLY A 275 -6.51 23.87 14.61
C GLY A 275 -5.77 23.80 15.95
N THR A 276 -4.47 23.50 16.00
CA THR A 276 -3.72 23.52 17.26
C THR A 276 -3.18 24.91 17.57
N LEU A 277 -3.21 25.28 18.85
CA LEU A 277 -2.72 26.57 19.35
C LEU A 277 -1.22 26.82 19.02
N ILE A 278 -0.48 25.75 18.74
CA ILE A 278 0.93 25.77 18.35
C ILE A 278 1.07 25.09 17.00
N GLU A 279 1.65 25.77 16.02
CA GLU A 279 1.96 25.20 14.71
C GLU A 279 2.80 23.91 14.83
N GLY A 280 2.43 22.86 14.09
CA GLY A 280 3.13 21.58 14.11
C GLY A 280 4.61 21.67 13.72
N SER A 281 5.01 22.68 12.94
CA SER A 281 6.39 23.02 12.63
C SER A 281 7.17 23.41 13.90
N LYS A 282 6.54 24.17 14.78
CA LYS A 282 7.11 24.56 16.09
C LYS A 282 7.15 23.40 17.07
N LEU A 283 6.13 22.51 17.03
CA LEU A 283 6.14 21.30 17.87
C LEU A 283 7.29 20.36 17.51
N LYS A 284 7.68 20.26 16.24
CA LYS A 284 8.84 19.46 15.80
C LYS A 284 10.18 20.00 16.31
N THR A 285 10.29 21.27 16.62
CA THR A 285 11.50 21.88 17.16
C THR A 285 11.59 21.80 18.67
N LEU A 286 10.53 21.36 19.34
CA LEU A 286 10.57 21.11 20.78
C LEU A 286 11.41 19.88 21.06
N VAL A 287 12.56 20.10 21.67
CA VAL A 287 13.41 19.00 22.15
C VAL A 287 12.67 18.29 23.28
N THR A 288 12.32 17.03 23.08
CA THR A 288 11.76 16.21 24.14
C THR A 288 12.85 15.92 25.18
N LYS A 289 12.67 16.40 26.40
CA LYS A 289 13.54 16.01 27.51
C LYS A 289 13.07 14.66 28.05
N THR A 290 13.99 13.72 28.22
CA THR A 290 13.69 12.48 28.95
C THR A 290 13.56 12.82 30.44
N PRO A 291 12.51 12.38 31.13
CA PRO A 291 12.39 12.61 32.56
C PRO A 291 13.54 11.92 33.31
N ILE A 292 14.12 12.62 34.30
CA ILE A 292 15.13 12.04 35.19
C ILE A 292 14.54 11.10 36.23
N TYR A 293 13.23 11.19 36.44
CA TYR A 293 12.44 10.31 37.28
C TYR A 293 10.99 10.26 36.80
N GLU A 294 10.38 9.07 36.71
CA GLU A 294 9.00 8.88 36.27
C GLU A 294 8.27 7.85 37.13
N THR A 295 7.06 8.21 37.52
CA THR A 295 6.08 7.30 38.15
C THR A 295 4.77 7.38 37.35
N THR A 296 3.80 6.53 37.69
CA THR A 296 2.42 6.56 37.12
C THR A 296 1.72 7.92 37.29
N LEU A 297 2.14 8.74 38.25
CA LEU A 297 1.49 9.99 38.60
C LEU A 297 2.35 11.23 38.41
N MET A 298 3.68 11.09 38.18
CA MET A 298 4.60 12.22 38.16
C MET A 298 5.81 11.97 37.25
N LYS A 299 6.18 12.99 36.47
CA LYS A 299 7.42 13.03 35.68
C LYS A 299 8.28 14.22 36.12
N VAL A 300 9.52 13.96 36.48
CA VAL A 300 10.48 14.99 36.91
C VAL A 300 11.52 15.16 35.81
N TYR A 301 11.67 16.36 35.28
CA TYR A 301 12.59 16.65 34.17
C TYR A 301 13.87 17.38 34.61
N GLU A 302 13.85 18.05 35.76
CA GLU A 302 15.00 18.75 36.30
C GLU A 302 15.03 18.59 37.83
N LYS A 303 16.23 18.60 38.45
CA LYS A 303 16.34 18.63 39.91
C LYS A 303 15.87 20.00 40.40
N PRO A 304 15.07 20.07 41.47
CA PRO A 304 14.69 21.35 42.07
C PRO A 304 15.94 22.10 42.49
N ASN A 305 16.02 23.40 42.16
CA ASN A 305 17.01 24.30 42.70
C ASN A 305 16.36 25.21 43.74
N GLU A 306 17.15 25.79 44.64
CA GLU A 306 16.66 26.60 45.80
C GLU A 306 15.80 27.82 45.41
N ALA A 307 15.64 28.12 44.11
CA ALA A 307 14.93 29.29 43.60
C ALA A 307 13.57 28.92 42.94
N THR A 308 13.17 27.66 42.82
CA THR A 308 11.93 27.27 42.16
C THR A 308 11.00 26.52 43.12
N PHE A 309 9.93 27.21 43.55
CA PHE A 309 8.73 26.55 44.06
C PHE A 309 7.94 26.06 42.84
N THR A 310 7.84 24.74 42.62
CA THR A 310 6.88 24.14 41.71
C THR A 310 5.75 23.55 42.57
N ALA A 311 4.58 24.17 42.46
CA ALA A 311 3.32 23.59 42.94
C ALA A 311 2.85 22.51 41.99
#